data_38f37785a076277c53853ea438f76b6f
#
_entry.id   38f37785a076277c53853ea438f76b6f
#
_cell.length_a   1.000
_cell.length_b   1.000
_cell.length_c   1.000
_cell.angle_alpha   90.00
_cell.angle_beta   90.00
_cell.angle_gamma   90.00
#
_symmetry.space_group_name_H-M   'P 1'
#
loop_
_entity.id
_entity.type
_entity.pdbx_description
1 polymer ?
#
loop_
_entity_poly.entity_id
_entity_poly.type
_entity_poly.pdbx_seq_one_letter_code
_entity_poly.pdbx_strand_id
1 'polypeptide(L)'
;MNEKILLQAEKEFDIRFSEVDSMQIVWHGSYALYFEDAREEFGRKFHLEYMRMYEFGFYAPLVEFKVNYKQPLKYQDKAKIVITFRNTESAKLIFDYEIYNTKTNVLCATGHTVQVFLDTNYQLLWTLPPFIREWKKMNGLPE
;
A
#
# COMPACT_ATOMS: atom_id res chain seq x y z
N MET A 1 -21.32 -6.57 19.73
CA MET A 1 -20.47 -7.09 18.65
C MET A 1 -19.71 -5.96 18.00
N ASN A 2 -18.38 -5.99 18.07
CA ASN A 2 -17.57 -4.92 17.51
C ASN A 2 -17.34 -5.20 16.04
N GLU A 3 -17.89 -4.35 15.18
CA GLU A 3 -17.58 -4.42 13.77
C GLU A 3 -16.13 -3.97 13.56
N LYS A 4 -15.37 -4.78 12.83
CA LYS A 4 -14.04 -4.39 12.40
C LYS A 4 -14.16 -3.32 11.33
N ILE A 5 -13.60 -2.15 11.59
CA ILE A 5 -13.50 -1.11 10.57
C ILE A 5 -12.40 -1.51 9.61
N LEU A 6 -12.75 -1.61 8.33
CA LEU A 6 -11.84 -2.02 7.28
C LEU A 6 -11.62 -0.86 6.30
N LEU A 7 -10.41 -0.33 6.29
CA LEU A 7 -10.05 0.71 5.34
C LEU A 7 -9.37 0.07 4.14
N GLN A 8 -10.02 0.17 2.98
CA GLN A 8 -9.53 -0.39 1.73
C GLN A 8 -9.67 0.62 0.60
N ALA A 9 -8.75 0.53 -0.34
CA ALA A 9 -8.85 1.22 -1.62
C ALA A 9 -8.50 0.24 -2.72
N GLU A 10 -8.91 0.53 -3.95
CA GLU A 10 -8.57 -0.31 -5.08
C GLU A 10 -8.29 0.55 -6.30
N LYS A 11 -7.48 0.00 -7.20
CA LYS A 11 -7.13 0.66 -8.45
C LYS A 11 -7.04 -0.39 -9.55
N GLU A 12 -7.69 -0.12 -10.68
CA GLU A 12 -7.53 -0.91 -11.89
C GLU A 12 -6.40 -0.32 -12.72
N PHE A 13 -5.65 -1.17 -13.39
CA PHE A 13 -4.53 -0.75 -14.23
C PHE A 13 -4.26 -1.76 -15.34
N ASP A 14 -3.63 -1.27 -16.42
CA ASP A 14 -3.20 -2.10 -17.52
C ASP A 14 -1.72 -2.47 -17.32
N ILE A 15 -1.36 -3.71 -17.68
CA ILE A 15 0.04 -4.12 -17.66
C ILE A 15 0.74 -3.50 -18.87
N ARG A 16 1.78 -2.71 -18.62
CA ARG A 16 2.50 -1.97 -19.64
C ARG A 16 3.71 -2.76 -20.13
N PHE A 17 4.11 -2.49 -21.37
CA PHE A 17 5.27 -3.14 -21.99
C PHE A 17 6.54 -2.94 -21.14
N SER A 18 6.72 -1.77 -20.55
CA SER A 18 7.88 -1.46 -19.71
C SER A 18 7.92 -2.25 -18.39
N GLU A 19 6.83 -2.96 -18.06
CA GLU A 19 6.68 -3.66 -16.78
C GLU A 19 6.89 -5.17 -16.90
N VAL A 20 7.05 -5.67 -18.13
CA VAL A 20 7.23 -7.10 -18.38
C VAL A 20 8.68 -7.42 -18.75
N ASP A 21 9.06 -8.68 -18.53
CA ASP A 21 10.38 -9.19 -18.86
C ASP A 21 10.38 -9.89 -20.25
N SER A 22 11.50 -10.56 -20.57
CA SER A 22 11.64 -11.26 -21.86
C SER A 22 10.65 -12.42 -22.03
N MET A 23 10.04 -12.91 -20.94
CA MET A 23 8.97 -13.91 -21.02
C MET A 23 7.59 -13.30 -21.22
N GLN A 24 7.51 -11.98 -21.35
CA GLN A 24 6.26 -11.21 -21.50
C GLN A 24 5.35 -11.27 -20.27
N ILE A 25 5.89 -11.65 -19.13
CA ILE A 25 5.17 -11.58 -17.84
C ILE A 25 5.74 -10.43 -17.01
N VAL A 26 4.92 -9.93 -16.10
CA VAL A 26 5.33 -8.83 -15.22
C VAL A 26 6.61 -9.20 -14.50
N TRP A 27 7.62 -8.34 -14.65
CA TRP A 27 8.90 -8.51 -13.96
C TRP A 27 8.70 -8.37 -12.46
N HIS A 28 9.38 -9.23 -11.69
CA HIS A 28 9.17 -9.24 -10.24
C HIS A 28 9.38 -7.89 -9.56
N GLY A 29 10.24 -7.04 -10.09
CA GLY A 29 10.48 -5.70 -9.53
C GLY A 29 9.36 -4.70 -9.82
N SER A 30 8.50 -4.95 -10.80
CA SER A 30 7.39 -4.06 -11.13
C SER A 30 6.31 -4.05 -10.04
N TYR A 31 6.21 -5.09 -9.25
CA TYR A 31 5.20 -5.17 -8.18
C TYR A 31 5.40 -4.09 -7.12
N ALA A 32 6.64 -3.67 -6.87
CA ALA A 32 6.92 -2.56 -5.95
C ALA A 32 6.22 -1.27 -6.42
N LEU A 33 6.20 -1.02 -7.73
CA LEU A 33 5.54 0.15 -8.31
C LEU A 33 4.02 0.05 -8.18
N TYR A 34 3.45 -1.14 -8.38
CA TYR A 34 2.01 -1.34 -8.19
C TYR A 34 1.58 -1.09 -6.76
N PHE A 35 2.39 -1.53 -5.79
CA PHE A 35 2.11 -1.29 -4.37
C PHE A 35 2.22 0.19 -4.02
N GLU A 36 3.19 0.89 -4.62
CA GLU A 36 3.33 2.33 -4.43
C GLU A 36 2.12 3.09 -4.97
N ASP A 37 1.66 2.73 -6.18
CA ASP A 37 0.45 3.31 -6.76
C ASP A 37 -0.78 3.05 -5.89
N ALA A 38 -0.87 1.85 -5.30
CA ALA A 38 -1.96 1.51 -4.40
C ALA A 38 -1.93 2.35 -3.12
N ARG A 39 -0.73 2.56 -2.54
CA ARG A 39 -0.60 3.43 -1.36
C ARG A 39 -0.98 4.87 -1.69
N GLU A 40 -0.62 5.36 -2.87
CA GLU A 40 -1.03 6.70 -3.31
C GLU A 40 -2.55 6.80 -3.43
N GLU A 41 -3.20 5.79 -4.02
CA GLU A 41 -4.66 5.75 -4.12
C GLU A 41 -5.33 5.72 -2.75
N PHE A 42 -4.79 4.91 -1.83
CA PHE A 42 -5.26 4.87 -0.44
C PHE A 42 -5.13 6.25 0.22
N GLY A 43 -3.99 6.90 0.02
CA GLY A 43 -3.74 8.23 0.57
C GLY A 43 -4.74 9.26 0.06
N ARG A 44 -5.07 9.23 -1.23
CA ARG A 44 -6.07 10.13 -1.79
C ARG A 44 -7.46 9.86 -1.21
N LYS A 45 -7.84 8.60 -1.09
CA LYS A 45 -9.16 8.21 -0.59
C LYS A 45 -9.36 8.57 0.87
N PHE A 46 -8.35 8.37 1.69
CA PHE A 46 -8.44 8.53 3.15
C PHE A 46 -7.68 9.73 3.70
N HIS A 47 -7.20 10.63 2.85
CA HIS A 47 -6.49 11.84 3.25
C HIS A 47 -5.19 11.54 4.02
N LEU A 48 -4.43 10.57 3.51
CA LEU A 48 -3.14 10.15 4.09
C LEU A 48 -2.02 10.24 3.03
N GLU A 49 -1.97 11.35 2.30
CA GLU A 49 -0.98 11.56 1.25
C GLU A 49 0.41 11.85 1.85
N TYR A 50 1.45 11.40 1.16
CA TYR A 50 2.84 11.60 1.60
C TYR A 50 3.21 13.07 1.72
N MET A 51 2.70 13.92 0.83
CA MET A 51 2.94 15.36 0.89
C MET A 51 2.36 15.98 2.16
N ARG A 52 1.22 15.48 2.63
CA ARG A 52 0.65 15.92 3.90
C ARG A 52 1.52 15.51 5.08
N MET A 53 2.06 14.30 5.04
CA MET A 53 2.98 13.82 6.08
C MET A 53 4.20 14.74 6.15
N TYR A 54 4.78 15.07 5.01
CA TYR A 54 5.90 16.00 4.94
C TYR A 54 5.55 17.37 5.51
N GLU A 55 4.38 17.91 5.18
CA GLU A 55 3.91 19.19 5.72
C GLU A 55 3.77 19.16 7.24
N PHE A 56 3.43 18.03 7.82
CA PHE A 56 3.32 17.84 9.27
C PHE A 56 4.64 17.35 9.89
N GLY A 57 5.73 17.39 9.16
CA GLY A 57 7.09 17.25 9.70
C GLY A 57 7.58 15.81 9.85
N PHE A 58 7.07 14.86 9.05
CA PHE A 58 7.59 13.50 9.12
C PHE A 58 7.53 12.79 7.76
N TYR A 59 8.33 11.73 7.64
CA TYR A 59 8.36 10.82 6.49
C TYR A 59 7.92 9.44 6.94
N ALA A 60 7.46 8.63 6.00
CA ALA A 60 7.01 7.25 6.27
C ALA A 60 7.67 6.26 5.29
N PRO A 61 8.98 5.99 5.42
CA PRO A 61 9.66 5.08 4.51
C PRO A 61 9.29 3.62 4.76
N LEU A 62 9.42 2.81 3.69
CA LEU A 62 9.26 1.37 3.78
C LEU A 62 10.46 0.75 4.48
N VAL A 63 10.20 -0.19 5.39
CA VAL A 63 11.22 -1.01 6.03
C VAL A 63 11.01 -2.49 5.76
N GLU A 64 9.84 -2.88 5.25
CA GLU A 64 9.55 -4.24 4.87
C GLU A 64 8.68 -4.25 3.62
N PHE A 65 9.05 -5.12 2.69
CA PHE A 65 8.32 -5.32 1.43
C PHE A 65 8.32 -6.81 1.12
N LYS A 66 7.12 -7.39 0.98
CA LYS A 66 6.98 -8.81 0.70
C LYS A 66 5.97 -9.00 -0.41
N VAL A 67 6.29 -9.88 -1.36
CA VAL A 67 5.40 -10.28 -2.45
C VAL A 67 5.36 -11.79 -2.52
N ASN A 68 4.16 -12.35 -2.65
CA ASN A 68 3.95 -13.75 -2.97
C ASN A 68 3.36 -13.82 -4.38
N TYR A 69 4.09 -14.42 -5.30
CA TYR A 69 3.67 -14.57 -6.70
C TYR A 69 2.87 -15.86 -6.83
N LYS A 70 1.65 -15.76 -7.37
CA LYS A 70 0.75 -16.90 -7.48
C LYS A 70 0.47 -17.27 -8.93
N GLN A 71 0.15 -16.29 -9.77
CA GLN A 71 -0.12 -16.47 -11.20
C GLN A 71 0.51 -15.30 -11.95
N PRO A 72 1.11 -15.55 -13.12
CA PRO A 72 1.72 -14.46 -13.88
C PRO A 72 0.67 -13.52 -14.48
N LEU A 73 1.01 -12.25 -14.52
CA LEU A 73 0.30 -11.24 -15.30
C LEU A 73 1.13 -10.99 -16.56
N LYS A 74 0.45 -10.83 -17.68
CA LYS A 74 1.10 -10.69 -18.99
C LYS A 74 0.87 -9.30 -19.54
N TYR A 75 1.71 -8.91 -20.51
CA TYR A 75 1.50 -7.68 -21.27
C TYR A 75 0.07 -7.64 -21.83
N GLN A 76 -0.56 -6.49 -21.70
CA GLN A 76 -1.95 -6.19 -22.09
C GLN A 76 -3.03 -6.78 -21.18
N ASP A 77 -2.67 -7.56 -20.17
CA ASP A 77 -3.64 -7.94 -19.14
C ASP A 77 -4.10 -6.71 -18.39
N LYS A 78 -5.32 -6.78 -17.89
CA LYS A 78 -5.88 -5.79 -16.98
C LYS A 78 -5.90 -6.35 -15.59
N ALA A 79 -5.47 -5.55 -14.64
CA ALA A 79 -5.35 -5.97 -13.25
C ALA A 79 -6.06 -4.99 -12.32
N LYS A 80 -6.36 -5.49 -11.12
CA LYS A 80 -6.89 -4.67 -10.04
C LYS A 80 -6.06 -4.97 -8.79
N ILE A 81 -5.58 -3.91 -8.13
CA ILE A 81 -4.93 -4.04 -6.84
C ILE A 81 -5.87 -3.54 -5.75
N VAL A 82 -5.99 -4.32 -4.68
CA VAL A 82 -6.74 -3.96 -3.47
C VAL A 82 -5.73 -3.78 -2.36
N ILE A 83 -5.75 -2.63 -1.72
CA ILE A 83 -4.89 -2.32 -0.58
C ILE A 83 -5.75 -2.21 0.68
N THR A 84 -5.31 -2.88 1.75
CA THR A 84 -6.02 -2.90 3.03
C THR A 84 -5.09 -2.38 4.12
N PHE A 85 -5.56 -1.40 4.87
CA PHE A 85 -4.83 -0.90 6.03
C PHE A 85 -5.00 -1.87 7.20
N ARG A 86 -3.88 -2.22 7.85
CA ARG A 86 -3.86 -3.04 9.06
C ARG A 86 -3.48 -2.17 10.24
N ASN A 87 -4.43 -1.93 11.13
CA ASN A 87 -4.16 -1.11 12.30
C ASN A 87 -3.21 -1.81 13.27
N THR A 88 -2.37 -1.03 13.92
CA THR A 88 -1.42 -1.49 14.94
C THR A 88 -1.23 -0.40 15.99
N GLU A 89 -0.94 -0.79 17.20
CA GLU A 89 -0.60 0.15 18.28
C GLU A 89 0.82 0.70 18.13
N SER A 90 1.66 0.01 17.34
CA SER A 90 3.04 0.42 17.08
C SER A 90 3.09 1.66 16.18
N ALA A 91 4.23 2.35 16.20
CA ALA A 91 4.49 3.51 15.34
C ALA A 91 4.85 3.03 13.91
N LYS A 92 3.86 2.49 13.21
CA LYS A 92 4.01 1.90 11.89
C LYS A 92 2.74 2.10 11.06
N LEU A 93 2.91 2.06 9.73
CA LEU A 93 1.81 1.87 8.79
C LEU A 93 1.98 0.51 8.14
N ILE A 94 0.98 -0.33 8.27
CA ILE A 94 1.00 -1.70 7.74
C ILE A 94 -0.12 -1.85 6.72
N PHE A 95 0.24 -2.34 5.53
CA PHE A 95 -0.71 -2.58 4.45
C PHE A 95 -0.56 -3.99 3.90
N ASP A 96 -1.69 -4.59 3.56
CA ASP A 96 -1.75 -5.82 2.79
C ASP A 96 -2.32 -5.52 1.40
N TYR A 97 -1.90 -6.30 0.41
CA TYR A 97 -2.26 -6.09 -0.99
C TYR A 97 -2.70 -7.39 -1.63
N GLU A 98 -3.65 -7.29 -2.55
CA GLU A 98 -4.07 -8.38 -3.42
C GLU A 98 -4.14 -7.85 -4.85
N ILE A 99 -3.56 -8.58 -5.80
CA ILE A 99 -3.63 -8.22 -7.22
C ILE A 99 -4.37 -9.32 -7.97
N TYR A 100 -5.39 -8.93 -8.70
CA TYR A 100 -6.26 -9.82 -9.47
C TYR A 100 -6.13 -9.51 -10.96
N ASN A 101 -6.21 -10.55 -11.79
CA ASN A 101 -6.48 -10.39 -13.21
C ASN A 101 -7.97 -10.12 -13.35
N THR A 102 -8.36 -8.97 -13.92
CA THR A 102 -9.78 -8.57 -13.94
C THR A 102 -10.60 -9.39 -14.94
N LYS A 103 -9.96 -9.97 -15.97
CA LYS A 103 -10.64 -10.79 -16.97
C LYS A 103 -11.02 -12.17 -16.42
N THR A 104 -10.11 -12.77 -15.66
CA THR A 104 -10.28 -14.12 -15.11
C THR A 104 -10.72 -14.12 -13.66
N ASN A 105 -10.61 -13.00 -12.98
CA ASN A 105 -10.85 -12.83 -11.56
C ASN A 105 -9.95 -13.72 -10.68
N VAL A 106 -8.77 -14.06 -11.20
CA VAL A 106 -7.82 -14.92 -10.50
C VAL A 106 -6.86 -14.05 -9.69
N LEU A 107 -6.58 -14.46 -8.46
CA LEU A 107 -5.58 -13.82 -7.59
C LEU A 107 -4.19 -14.14 -8.12
N CYS A 108 -3.47 -13.11 -8.55
CA CYS A 108 -2.16 -13.25 -9.18
C CYS A 108 -1.01 -13.02 -8.20
N ALA A 109 -1.20 -12.17 -7.19
CA ALA A 109 -0.17 -11.89 -6.20
C ALA A 109 -0.80 -11.36 -4.92
N THR A 110 -0.10 -11.58 -3.82
CA THR A 110 -0.41 -10.91 -2.55
C THR A 110 0.84 -10.17 -2.08
N GLY A 111 0.65 -9.17 -1.23
CA GLY A 111 1.76 -8.38 -0.73
C GLY A 111 1.54 -7.88 0.68
N HIS A 112 2.64 -7.40 1.25
CA HIS A 112 2.65 -6.86 2.61
C HIS A 112 3.76 -5.82 2.69
N THR A 113 3.45 -4.64 3.21
CA THR A 113 4.45 -3.61 3.44
C THR A 113 4.33 -3.03 4.84
N VAL A 114 5.47 -2.63 5.39
CA VAL A 114 5.54 -1.94 6.68
C VAL A 114 6.34 -0.67 6.49
N GLN A 115 5.78 0.44 6.95
CA GLN A 115 6.44 1.74 6.98
C GLN A 115 6.63 2.16 8.42
N VAL A 116 7.74 2.81 8.69
CA VAL A 116 8.01 3.48 9.98
C VAL A 116 7.94 4.98 9.77
N PHE A 117 8.10 5.75 10.85
CA PHE A 117 8.07 7.20 10.77
C PHE A 117 9.44 7.77 11.11
N LEU A 118 9.90 8.71 10.31
CA LEU A 118 11.13 9.46 10.56
C LEU A 118 10.77 10.94 10.66
N ASP A 119 11.49 11.67 11.51
CA ASP A 119 11.41 13.13 11.49
C ASP A 119 12.17 13.67 10.25
N THR A 120 12.17 14.98 10.07
CA THR A 120 12.84 15.62 8.90
C THR A 120 14.35 15.54 8.97
N ASN A 121 14.93 15.12 10.07
CA ASN A 121 16.36 14.83 10.24
C ASN A 121 16.67 13.33 10.08
N TYR A 122 15.69 12.55 9.56
CA TYR A 122 15.81 11.11 9.32
C TYR A 122 16.00 10.28 10.59
N GLN A 123 15.53 10.81 11.74
CA GLN A 123 15.57 10.07 13.01
C GLN A 123 14.27 9.32 13.22
N LEU A 124 14.37 8.06 13.64
CA LEU A 124 13.21 7.21 13.88
C LEU A 124 12.32 7.78 14.99
N LEU A 125 11.02 7.86 14.71
CA LEU A 125 10.01 8.21 15.70
C LEU A 125 9.49 6.94 16.35
N TRP A 126 9.56 6.88 17.67
CA TRP A 126 9.15 5.71 18.46
C TRP A 126 7.67 5.72 18.80
N THR A 127 7.00 6.85 18.62
CA THR A 127 5.57 7.00 18.89
C THR A 127 4.88 7.53 17.63
N LEU A 128 3.57 7.28 17.54
CA LEU A 128 2.79 7.77 16.41
C LEU A 128 2.85 9.30 16.35
N PRO A 129 3.14 9.88 15.17
CA PRO A 129 2.99 11.32 14.99
C PRO A 129 1.56 11.77 15.32
N PRO A 130 1.37 12.97 15.89
CA PRO A 130 0.02 13.48 16.19
C PRO A 130 -0.92 13.46 14.99
N PHE A 131 -0.41 13.76 13.80
CA PHE A 131 -1.18 13.70 12.55
C PHE A 131 -1.79 12.30 12.34
N ILE A 132 -1.02 11.24 12.58
CA ILE A 132 -1.49 9.85 12.41
C ILE A 132 -2.51 9.49 13.50
N ARG A 133 -2.31 9.94 14.73
CA ARG A 133 -3.29 9.71 15.80
C ARG A 133 -4.64 10.34 15.47
N GLU A 134 -4.64 11.58 15.00
CA GLU A 134 -5.86 12.26 14.59
C GLU A 134 -6.49 11.57 13.38
N TRP A 135 -5.68 11.15 12.42
CA TRP A 135 -6.15 10.41 11.26
C TRP A 135 -6.87 9.12 11.67
N LYS A 136 -6.31 8.37 12.61
CA LYS A 136 -6.95 7.16 13.13
C LYS A 136 -8.29 7.48 13.78
N LYS A 137 -8.35 8.51 14.61
CA LYS A 137 -9.59 8.94 15.24
C LYS A 137 -10.65 9.31 14.20
N MET A 138 -10.28 10.06 13.19
CA MET A 138 -11.20 10.49 12.13
C MET A 138 -11.78 9.29 11.36
N ASN A 139 -11.06 8.19 11.32
CA ASN A 139 -11.49 6.97 10.63
C ASN A 139 -12.05 5.91 11.59
N GLY A 140 -12.25 6.26 12.84
CA GLY A 140 -12.86 5.36 13.84
C GLY A 140 -11.95 4.22 14.26
N LEU A 141 -10.64 4.36 14.07
CA LEU A 141 -9.68 3.32 14.42
C LEU A 141 -9.18 3.49 15.85
N PRO A 142 -8.93 2.39 16.60
CA PRO A 142 -8.26 2.48 17.89
C PRO A 142 -6.80 2.95 17.70
N GLU A 143 -6.35 3.72 18.67
CA GLU A 143 -4.97 4.21 18.69
C GLU A 143 -3.96 3.13 19.07
#